data_a6e22c65e52ed255b5c710e3d4a4ce87
#
_entry.id   a6e22c65e52ed255b5c710e3d4a4ce87
#
_cell.length_a   1.000
_cell.length_b   1.000
_cell.length_c   1.000
_cell.angle_alpha   90.00
_cell.angle_beta   90.00
_cell.angle_gamma   90.00
#
_symmetry.space_group_name_H-M   'P 1'
#
loop_
_entity.id
_entity.type
_entity.pdbx_description
1 polymer ?
#
loop_
_entity_poly.entity_id
_entity_poly.type
_entity_poly.pdbx_seq_one_letter_code
_entity_poly.pdbx_strand_id
1 'polypeptide(L)'
;KKEAGIALGWLRQKNWAQIDQGVLNITELGKEFADKAGVDEKVLDYLKANADGVKLFTDDLLDGFKKLTGRKNILNVKKETSHSFKILPKGEEILKIGFTIKEQATQLTHEHLKDGEWKSLEYRPYDINAEAPLVFAGKKHPLREIIDEIREIFLNMGFVEDNGEYVESAFWNFDSLFQPQDHAAREMQDTFYLKNPLTCDLPDDALVKLTAETHETGADTGSIGWQYDWSEDIARQSVLRTHTTGISTKHLFEHEPPIKMFSVGRVFRRETFDYKHLPEFHQVEGLVCGEGISYQNLLGTLKEFYKKLGFEVRFRPAYFPYTYLSTESEIYLEEKGSWIELGGAGMFRPEVLKPLGINQPALAFGMGIERLAMIRYDVEDIRMLYKSDIKWLREVPIDRGVRL
;
A
#
# COMPACT_ATOMS: atom_id res chain seq x y z
N LYS A 1 10.55 -10.33 -38.11
CA LYS A 1 11.66 -10.66 -37.18
C LYS A 1 11.19 -11.46 -35.95
N LYS A 2 10.02 -11.14 -35.35
CA LYS A 2 9.52 -11.82 -34.15
C LYS A 2 9.09 -13.27 -34.40
N GLU A 3 8.42 -13.52 -35.49
CA GLU A 3 7.97 -14.89 -35.94
C GLU A 3 9.15 -15.81 -36.30
N ALA A 4 10.17 -15.25 -37.00
CA ALA A 4 11.38 -16.00 -37.33
C ALA A 4 12.15 -16.43 -36.05
N GLY A 5 12.18 -15.60 -35.01
CA GLY A 5 12.80 -15.96 -33.73
C GLY A 5 12.06 -17.09 -33.02
N ILE A 6 10.73 -17.09 -33.07
CA ILE A 6 9.89 -18.17 -32.49
C ILE A 6 10.12 -19.48 -33.25
N ALA A 7 10.08 -19.43 -34.56
CA ALA A 7 10.32 -20.63 -35.42
C ALA A 7 11.70 -21.23 -35.17
N LEU A 8 12.73 -20.38 -35.08
CA LEU A 8 14.11 -20.79 -34.79
C LEU A 8 14.22 -21.48 -33.41
N GLY A 9 13.55 -20.93 -32.40
CA GLY A 9 13.49 -21.55 -31.09
C GLY A 9 12.92 -22.96 -31.11
N TRP A 10 11.85 -23.17 -31.87
CA TRP A 10 11.21 -24.47 -31.98
C TRP A 10 12.04 -25.47 -32.79
N LEU A 11 12.65 -25.06 -33.89
CA LEU A 11 13.54 -25.93 -34.68
C LEU A 11 14.72 -26.44 -33.83
N ARG A 12 15.28 -25.59 -32.99
CA ARG A 12 16.35 -25.97 -32.06
C ARG A 12 15.85 -26.90 -30.96
N GLN A 13 14.70 -26.64 -30.37
CA GLN A 13 14.13 -27.46 -29.31
C GLN A 13 13.74 -28.88 -29.80
N LYS A 14 13.36 -29.00 -31.06
CA LYS A 14 13.09 -30.28 -31.75
C LYS A 14 14.38 -30.96 -32.25
N ASN A 15 15.55 -30.33 -32.11
CA ASN A 15 16.82 -30.72 -32.71
C ASN A 15 16.76 -30.87 -34.24
N TRP A 16 15.89 -30.13 -34.90
CA TRP A 16 15.77 -30.15 -36.37
C TRP A 16 16.70 -29.17 -37.06
N ALA A 17 17.20 -28.16 -36.33
CA ALA A 17 18.20 -27.23 -36.80
C ALA A 17 19.18 -26.84 -35.70
N GLN A 18 20.42 -26.51 -36.08
CA GLN A 18 21.45 -25.95 -35.21
C GLN A 18 22.07 -24.72 -35.84
N ILE A 19 22.60 -23.83 -35.00
CA ILE A 19 23.31 -22.64 -35.44
C ILE A 19 24.79 -22.91 -35.25
N ASP A 20 25.54 -22.84 -36.34
CA ASP A 20 26.97 -22.94 -36.35
C ASP A 20 27.59 -21.68 -36.96
N GLN A 21 28.47 -21.01 -36.23
CA GLN A 21 29.09 -19.74 -36.66
C GLN A 21 28.10 -18.69 -37.23
N GLY A 22 26.90 -18.61 -36.66
CA GLY A 22 25.88 -17.66 -37.10
C GLY A 22 25.00 -18.11 -38.29
N VAL A 23 25.27 -19.28 -38.84
CA VAL A 23 24.50 -19.88 -39.95
C VAL A 23 23.56 -20.97 -39.39
N LEU A 24 22.32 -20.96 -39.88
CA LEU A 24 21.29 -21.97 -39.50
C LEU A 24 21.47 -23.16 -40.42
N ASN A 25 21.81 -24.30 -39.87
CA ASN A 25 21.96 -25.57 -40.58
C ASN A 25 20.85 -26.57 -40.15
N ILE A 26 20.26 -27.27 -41.12
CA ILE A 26 19.35 -28.35 -40.84
C ILE A 26 20.11 -29.61 -40.42
N THR A 27 19.65 -30.27 -39.37
CA THR A 27 20.24 -31.53 -38.89
C THR A 27 19.73 -32.73 -39.71
N GLU A 28 20.36 -33.91 -39.57
CA GLU A 28 19.86 -35.14 -40.22
C GLU A 28 18.43 -35.45 -39.74
N LEU A 29 18.14 -35.27 -38.47
CA LEU A 29 16.79 -35.39 -37.93
C LEU A 29 15.81 -34.39 -38.56
N GLY A 30 16.26 -33.15 -38.78
CA GLY A 30 15.46 -32.12 -39.45
C GLY A 30 15.15 -32.46 -40.89
N LYS A 31 16.09 -33.06 -41.61
CA LYS A 31 15.86 -33.56 -43.01
C LYS A 31 14.84 -34.69 -43.04
N GLU A 32 14.89 -35.61 -42.07
CA GLU A 32 13.90 -36.72 -41.97
C GLU A 32 12.50 -36.20 -41.69
N PHE A 33 12.34 -35.14 -40.94
CA PHE A 33 11.04 -34.57 -40.55
C PHE A 33 10.63 -33.37 -41.42
N ALA A 34 11.36 -33.04 -42.47
CA ALA A 34 11.01 -31.91 -43.35
C ALA A 34 9.59 -31.99 -43.93
N ASP A 35 9.17 -33.19 -44.29
CA ASP A 35 7.82 -33.49 -44.88
C ASP A 35 6.91 -34.31 -43.95
N LYS A 36 7.28 -34.47 -42.68
CA LYS A 36 6.51 -35.23 -41.69
C LYS A 36 6.06 -34.34 -40.53
N ALA A 37 4.81 -34.48 -40.11
CA ALA A 37 4.29 -33.80 -38.94
C ALA A 37 5.02 -34.27 -37.65
N GLY A 38 5.46 -33.35 -36.84
CA GLY A 38 6.02 -33.62 -35.49
C GLY A 38 4.94 -34.13 -34.53
N VAL A 39 5.34 -34.74 -33.41
CA VAL A 39 4.41 -35.30 -32.40
C VAL A 39 3.42 -34.27 -31.85
N ASP A 40 3.83 -33.05 -31.70
CA ASP A 40 3.00 -31.91 -31.25
C ASP A 40 2.00 -31.49 -32.37
N GLU A 41 2.41 -31.50 -33.62
CA GLU A 41 1.56 -31.21 -34.79
C GLU A 41 0.49 -32.27 -34.98
N LYS A 42 0.85 -33.56 -34.83
CA LYS A 42 -0.11 -34.69 -34.86
C LYS A 42 -1.20 -34.55 -33.80
N VAL A 43 -0.85 -34.02 -32.61
CA VAL A 43 -1.86 -33.75 -31.57
C VAL A 43 -2.81 -32.63 -32.00
N LEU A 44 -2.31 -31.56 -32.63
CA LEU A 44 -3.16 -30.48 -33.13
C LEU A 44 -4.11 -30.98 -34.26
N ASP A 45 -3.62 -31.80 -35.19
CA ASP A 45 -4.44 -32.38 -36.23
C ASP A 45 -5.51 -33.32 -35.64
N TYR A 46 -5.13 -34.12 -34.66
CA TYR A 46 -6.06 -35.00 -33.93
C TYR A 46 -7.13 -34.20 -33.19
N LEU A 47 -6.77 -33.13 -32.53
CA LEU A 47 -7.73 -32.23 -31.85
C LEU A 47 -8.62 -31.48 -32.84
N LYS A 48 -8.09 -31.10 -34.01
CA LYS A 48 -8.85 -30.46 -35.07
C LYS A 48 -9.92 -31.41 -35.65
N ALA A 49 -9.57 -32.70 -35.77
CA ALA A 49 -10.52 -33.73 -36.22
C ALA A 49 -11.56 -34.09 -35.14
N ASN A 50 -11.31 -33.79 -33.87
CA ASN A 50 -12.17 -34.07 -32.73
C ASN A 50 -12.50 -32.74 -32.00
N ALA A 51 -13.21 -31.85 -32.69
CA ALA A 51 -13.47 -30.47 -32.24
C ALA A 51 -14.23 -30.37 -30.90
N ASP A 52 -15.02 -31.39 -30.56
CA ASP A 52 -15.79 -31.45 -29.29
C ASP A 52 -14.93 -31.82 -28.06
N GLY A 53 -13.62 -31.98 -28.25
CA GLY A 53 -12.65 -32.33 -27.21
C GLY A 53 -12.35 -33.83 -27.17
N VAL A 54 -11.24 -34.17 -26.55
CA VAL A 54 -10.72 -35.54 -26.42
C VAL A 54 -10.64 -35.93 -24.97
N LYS A 55 -11.26 -37.04 -24.59
CA LYS A 55 -11.24 -37.53 -23.19
C LYS A 55 -9.98 -38.32 -22.85
N LEU A 56 -9.35 -38.95 -23.82
CA LEU A 56 -8.14 -39.76 -23.65
C LEU A 56 -7.26 -39.68 -24.89
N PHE A 57 -5.97 -39.49 -24.70
CA PHE A 57 -4.96 -39.60 -25.75
C PHE A 57 -4.37 -41.00 -25.76
N THR A 58 -4.05 -41.51 -26.95
CA THR A 58 -3.23 -42.69 -27.11
C THR A 58 -1.78 -42.40 -26.66
N ASP A 59 -1.04 -43.41 -26.27
CA ASP A 59 0.33 -43.24 -25.78
C ASP A 59 1.23 -42.49 -26.77
N ASP A 60 1.02 -42.72 -28.09
CA ASP A 60 1.75 -42.03 -29.16
C ASP A 60 1.53 -40.51 -29.23
N LEU A 61 0.40 -40.03 -28.73
CA LEU A 61 0.06 -38.60 -28.70
C LEU A 61 0.36 -37.94 -27.37
N LEU A 62 0.61 -38.71 -26.34
CA LEU A 62 0.76 -38.20 -24.96
C LEU A 62 1.99 -37.29 -24.81
N ASP A 63 3.10 -37.58 -25.48
CA ASP A 63 4.30 -36.77 -25.50
C ASP A 63 4.08 -35.43 -26.22
N GLY A 64 3.42 -35.44 -27.34
CA GLY A 64 3.02 -34.22 -28.05
C GLY A 64 2.05 -33.37 -27.24
N PHE A 65 1.10 -33.96 -26.55
CA PHE A 65 0.17 -33.27 -25.64
C PHE A 65 0.92 -32.57 -24.48
N LYS A 66 1.86 -33.28 -23.83
CA LYS A 66 2.70 -32.67 -22.76
C LYS A 66 3.48 -31.45 -23.26
N LYS A 67 4.03 -31.52 -24.49
CA LYS A 67 4.76 -30.42 -25.11
C LYS A 67 3.84 -29.23 -25.42
N LEU A 68 2.61 -29.47 -25.80
CA LEU A 68 1.61 -28.44 -26.13
C LEU A 68 1.02 -27.77 -24.86
N THR A 69 0.82 -28.51 -23.76
CA THR A 69 0.30 -27.95 -22.50
C THR A 69 1.23 -26.91 -21.88
N GLY A 70 2.53 -26.97 -22.18
CA GLY A 70 3.50 -25.92 -21.79
C GLY A 70 3.41 -24.61 -22.58
N ARG A 71 2.62 -24.58 -23.66
CA ARG A 71 2.44 -23.38 -24.50
C ARG A 71 1.22 -22.59 -24.11
N LYS A 72 1.38 -21.31 -23.83
CA LYS A 72 0.25 -20.42 -23.50
C LYS A 72 -0.72 -20.29 -24.69
N ASN A 73 -2.01 -20.37 -24.41
CA ASN A 73 -3.11 -20.12 -25.36
C ASN A 73 -3.23 -21.08 -26.56
N ILE A 74 -2.64 -22.28 -26.49
CA ILE A 74 -2.79 -23.30 -27.55
C ILE A 74 -3.80 -24.38 -27.14
N LEU A 75 -3.69 -24.87 -25.90
CA LEU A 75 -4.62 -25.87 -25.38
C LEU A 75 -5.24 -25.36 -24.07
N ASN A 76 -6.54 -25.65 -23.92
CA ASN A 76 -7.26 -25.50 -22.68
C ASN A 76 -7.58 -26.89 -22.12
N VAL A 77 -7.05 -27.23 -20.95
CA VAL A 77 -7.28 -28.52 -20.30
C VAL A 77 -8.30 -28.34 -19.19
N LYS A 78 -9.49 -28.91 -19.36
CA LYS A 78 -10.52 -28.97 -18.33
C LYS A 78 -10.41 -30.32 -17.60
N LYS A 79 -10.19 -30.32 -16.30
CA LYS A 79 -10.23 -31.52 -15.47
C LYS A 79 -11.67 -31.76 -15.03
N GLU A 80 -12.23 -32.89 -15.43
CA GLU A 80 -13.51 -33.37 -14.90
C GLU A 80 -13.23 -34.54 -13.96
N THR A 81 -13.73 -34.44 -12.74
CA THR A 81 -13.63 -35.51 -11.76
C THR A 81 -14.98 -36.21 -11.70
N SER A 82 -15.03 -37.50 -12.03
CA SER A 82 -16.21 -38.33 -11.83
C SER A 82 -15.99 -39.25 -10.63
N HIS A 83 -16.99 -39.33 -9.78
CA HIS A 83 -17.01 -40.26 -8.67
C HIS A 83 -17.91 -41.44 -8.99
N SER A 84 -17.41 -42.65 -8.79
CA SER A 84 -18.21 -43.87 -8.87
C SER A 84 -18.30 -44.50 -7.49
N PHE A 85 -19.49 -44.97 -7.14
CA PHE A 85 -19.74 -45.61 -5.87
C PHE A 85 -20.03 -47.10 -6.13
N LYS A 86 -19.45 -47.95 -5.28
CA LYS A 86 -19.72 -49.38 -5.27
C LYS A 86 -20.16 -49.78 -3.87
N ILE A 87 -21.31 -50.44 -3.79
CA ILE A 87 -21.76 -50.99 -2.53
C ILE A 87 -20.85 -52.13 -2.09
N LEU A 88 -20.35 -52.08 -0.87
CA LEU A 88 -19.57 -53.13 -0.26
C LEU A 88 -20.46 -54.24 0.29
N PRO A 89 -19.96 -55.49 0.50
CA PRO A 89 -20.76 -56.62 0.98
C PRO A 89 -21.59 -56.30 2.24
N LYS A 90 -21.03 -55.55 3.16
CA LYS A 90 -21.72 -55.07 4.40
C LYS A 90 -22.90 -54.14 4.09
N GLY A 91 -22.78 -53.32 3.05
CA GLY A 91 -23.88 -52.46 2.58
C GLY A 91 -25.01 -53.29 1.94
N GLU A 92 -24.66 -54.37 1.19
CA GLU A 92 -25.62 -55.30 0.64
C GLU A 92 -26.40 -56.08 1.72
N GLU A 93 -25.72 -56.45 2.84
CA GLU A 93 -26.37 -57.06 4.02
C GLU A 93 -27.38 -56.11 4.65
N ILE A 94 -27.03 -54.84 4.83
CA ILE A 94 -27.93 -53.80 5.39
C ILE A 94 -29.15 -53.62 4.47
N LEU A 95 -28.98 -53.61 3.17
CA LEU A 95 -30.08 -53.53 2.20
C LEU A 95 -31.03 -54.74 2.30
N LYS A 96 -30.52 -55.96 2.57
CA LYS A 96 -31.33 -57.18 2.75
C LYS A 96 -32.11 -57.13 4.06
N ILE A 97 -31.58 -56.58 5.14
CA ILE A 97 -32.27 -56.41 6.41
C ILE A 97 -33.40 -55.40 6.29
N GLY A 98 -33.27 -54.45 5.37
CA GLY A 98 -34.15 -53.32 5.21
C GLY A 98 -33.87 -52.20 6.20
N PHE A 99 -34.03 -50.97 5.80
CA PHE A 99 -33.98 -49.80 6.66
C PHE A 99 -35.04 -48.80 6.18
N THR A 100 -35.55 -48.06 7.15
CA THR A 100 -36.47 -46.97 6.87
C THR A 100 -35.68 -45.66 7.03
N ILE A 101 -35.69 -44.85 5.96
CA ILE A 101 -35.13 -43.51 6.03
C ILE A 101 -36.13 -42.66 6.81
N LYS A 102 -35.74 -42.24 8.03
CA LYS A 102 -36.52 -41.28 8.78
C LYS A 102 -36.00 -39.89 8.49
N GLU A 103 -36.91 -38.99 8.12
CA GLU A 103 -36.59 -37.56 8.02
C GLU A 103 -36.24 -37.00 9.40
N GLN A 104 -35.02 -36.54 9.54
CA GLN A 104 -34.56 -35.90 10.77
C GLN A 104 -34.47 -34.40 10.59
N ALA A 105 -35.09 -33.66 11.46
CA ALA A 105 -34.97 -32.22 11.50
C ALA A 105 -33.62 -31.83 12.13
N THR A 106 -32.87 -30.97 11.43
CA THR A 106 -31.62 -30.38 11.94
C THR A 106 -31.88 -29.06 12.68
N GLN A 107 -32.99 -28.40 12.38
CA GLN A 107 -33.37 -27.11 12.95
C GLN A 107 -34.88 -27.01 13.04
N LEU A 108 -35.41 -26.45 14.13
CA LEU A 108 -36.81 -26.08 14.25
C LEU A 108 -37.11 -24.84 13.40
N THR A 109 -38.16 -24.94 12.60
CA THR A 109 -38.69 -23.82 11.83
C THR A 109 -39.95 -23.26 12.50
N HIS A 110 -40.35 -22.05 12.10
CA HIS A 110 -41.61 -21.46 12.59
C HIS A 110 -42.83 -22.31 12.28
N GLU A 111 -42.85 -22.97 11.15
CA GLU A 111 -43.91 -23.87 10.68
C GLU A 111 -44.03 -25.08 11.62
N HIS A 112 -42.94 -25.75 11.92
CA HIS A 112 -42.89 -26.84 12.88
C HIS A 112 -43.47 -26.48 14.25
N LEU A 113 -43.24 -25.24 14.71
CA LEU A 113 -43.73 -24.76 15.99
C LEU A 113 -45.21 -24.43 15.95
N LYS A 114 -45.69 -23.83 14.85
CA LYS A 114 -47.06 -23.37 14.68
C LYS A 114 -48.07 -24.51 14.67
N ASP A 115 -47.75 -25.57 13.93
CA ASP A 115 -48.70 -26.69 13.70
C ASP A 115 -48.48 -27.85 14.68
N GLY A 116 -47.55 -27.71 15.60
CA GLY A 116 -47.27 -28.73 16.63
C GLY A 116 -46.55 -29.96 16.13
N GLU A 117 -46.07 -29.93 14.88
CA GLU A 117 -45.33 -31.04 14.23
C GLU A 117 -44.03 -31.36 14.94
N TRP A 118 -43.45 -30.38 15.67
CA TRP A 118 -42.24 -30.57 16.45
C TRP A 118 -42.29 -31.73 17.45
N LYS A 119 -43.50 -32.15 17.86
CA LYS A 119 -43.68 -33.25 18.79
C LYS A 119 -43.45 -34.62 18.16
N SER A 120 -43.62 -34.73 16.83
CA SER A 120 -43.45 -35.96 16.06
C SER A 120 -42.16 -36.04 15.29
N LEU A 121 -41.38 -34.93 15.24
CA LEU A 121 -40.11 -34.88 14.54
C LEU A 121 -39.03 -35.66 15.29
N GLU A 122 -38.25 -36.47 14.57
CA GLU A 122 -36.96 -36.95 15.07
C GLU A 122 -35.89 -35.87 14.80
N TYR A 123 -35.11 -35.59 15.85
CA TYR A 123 -34.02 -34.61 15.73
C TYR A 123 -32.70 -35.31 15.53
N ARG A 124 -31.90 -34.78 14.65
CA ARG A 124 -30.52 -35.24 14.47
C ARG A 124 -29.74 -35.00 15.77
N PRO A 125 -29.05 -36.01 16.32
CA PRO A 125 -28.20 -35.83 17.49
C PRO A 125 -27.20 -34.71 17.25
N TYR A 126 -27.03 -33.82 18.24
CA TYR A 126 -26.02 -32.76 18.16
C TYR A 126 -24.64 -33.37 18.35
N ASP A 127 -23.76 -33.19 17.33
CA ASP A 127 -22.38 -33.63 17.38
C ASP A 127 -21.50 -32.46 17.88
N ILE A 128 -21.08 -32.57 19.16
CA ILE A 128 -20.21 -31.56 19.79
C ILE A 128 -18.78 -31.53 19.21
N ASN A 129 -18.38 -32.58 18.47
CA ASN A 129 -17.06 -32.67 17.86
C ASN A 129 -17.09 -32.24 16.38
N ALA A 130 -18.25 -31.93 15.82
CA ALA A 130 -18.34 -31.41 14.47
C ALA A 130 -17.62 -30.08 14.35
N GLU A 131 -16.71 -29.98 13.40
CA GLU A 131 -16.04 -28.72 13.11
C GLU A 131 -17.06 -27.69 12.60
N ALA A 132 -17.18 -26.58 13.31
CA ALA A 132 -17.99 -25.45 12.84
C ALA A 132 -17.31 -24.79 11.62
N PRO A 133 -18.09 -24.32 10.64
CA PRO A 133 -17.51 -23.52 9.55
C PRO A 133 -16.76 -22.32 10.11
N LEU A 134 -15.53 -22.13 9.66
CA LEU A 134 -14.75 -20.94 10.02
C LEU A 134 -15.44 -19.70 9.44
N VAL A 135 -15.96 -18.85 10.32
CA VAL A 135 -16.54 -17.55 9.97
C VAL A 135 -15.56 -16.47 10.37
N PHE A 136 -15.10 -15.69 9.39
CA PHE A 136 -14.24 -14.55 9.63
C PHE A 136 -15.11 -13.29 9.71
N ALA A 137 -15.12 -12.66 10.87
CA ALA A 137 -15.70 -11.33 11.03
C ALA A 137 -14.90 -10.29 10.23
N GLY A 138 -15.55 -9.20 9.86
CA GLY A 138 -14.84 -8.05 9.29
C GLY A 138 -13.87 -7.46 10.31
N LYS A 139 -12.68 -7.04 9.83
CA LYS A 139 -11.62 -6.43 10.64
C LYS A 139 -11.07 -5.21 9.90
N LYS A 140 -10.79 -4.13 10.64
CA LYS A 140 -10.09 -2.99 10.07
C LYS A 140 -8.69 -3.39 9.62
N HIS A 141 -8.20 -2.74 8.58
CA HIS A 141 -6.81 -2.87 8.17
C HIS A 141 -5.89 -2.29 9.26
N PRO A 142 -4.76 -2.94 9.62
CA PRO A 142 -3.87 -2.48 10.70
C PRO A 142 -3.42 -1.01 10.58
N LEU A 143 -3.06 -0.58 9.37
CA LEU A 143 -2.69 0.81 9.12
C LEU A 143 -3.86 1.77 9.38
N ARG A 144 -5.09 1.36 9.05
CA ARG A 144 -6.27 2.18 9.31
C ARG A 144 -6.56 2.30 10.81
N GLU A 145 -6.32 1.25 11.58
CA GLU A 145 -6.47 1.32 13.05
C GLU A 145 -5.53 2.35 13.66
N ILE A 146 -4.26 2.35 13.25
CA ILE A 146 -3.28 3.35 13.73
C ILE A 146 -3.67 4.77 13.31
N ILE A 147 -4.13 4.96 12.09
CA ILE A 147 -4.60 6.27 11.62
C ILE A 147 -5.78 6.77 12.47
N ASP A 148 -6.75 5.90 12.76
CA ASP A 148 -7.92 6.26 13.56
C ASP A 148 -7.50 6.57 15.01
N GLU A 149 -6.57 5.82 15.59
CA GLU A 149 -6.02 6.07 16.93
C GLU A 149 -5.27 7.41 17.00
N ILE A 150 -4.42 7.71 16.02
CA ILE A 150 -3.71 8.99 15.93
C ILE A 150 -4.69 10.16 15.87
N ARG A 151 -5.76 10.03 15.06
CA ARG A 151 -6.83 11.03 14.99
C ARG A 151 -7.49 11.26 16.34
N GLU A 152 -7.86 10.17 16.99
CA GLU A 152 -8.50 10.23 18.32
C GLU A 152 -7.60 10.91 19.36
N ILE A 153 -6.30 10.59 19.35
CA ILE A 153 -5.33 11.23 20.24
C ILE A 153 -5.28 12.75 20.01
N PHE A 154 -5.16 13.20 18.76
CA PHE A 154 -5.07 14.64 18.47
C PHE A 154 -6.38 15.37 18.76
N LEU A 155 -7.54 14.80 18.41
CA LEU A 155 -8.84 15.36 18.76
C LEU A 155 -8.99 15.51 20.28
N ASN A 156 -8.57 14.51 21.06
CA ASN A 156 -8.59 14.56 22.53
C ASN A 156 -7.57 15.55 23.12
N MET A 157 -6.52 15.90 22.37
CA MET A 157 -5.57 16.96 22.72
C MET A 157 -6.05 18.37 22.31
N GLY A 158 -7.26 18.47 21.72
CA GLY A 158 -7.88 19.73 21.30
C GLY A 158 -7.39 20.26 19.96
N PHE A 159 -6.87 19.39 19.10
CA PHE A 159 -6.54 19.74 17.72
C PHE A 159 -7.76 19.58 16.80
N VAL A 160 -7.78 20.30 15.69
CA VAL A 160 -8.76 20.18 14.62
C VAL A 160 -8.09 19.49 13.43
N GLU A 161 -8.76 18.51 12.81
CA GLU A 161 -8.24 17.86 11.61
C GLU A 161 -8.49 18.73 10.39
N ASP A 162 -7.45 18.94 9.58
CA ASP A 162 -7.54 19.57 8.26
C ASP A 162 -6.98 18.63 7.19
N ASN A 163 -7.52 18.74 5.99
CA ASN A 163 -7.16 17.89 4.86
C ASN A 163 -6.79 18.76 3.66
N GLY A 164 -5.87 18.29 2.85
CA GLY A 164 -5.44 18.96 1.64
C GLY A 164 -5.41 18.06 0.43
N GLU A 165 -5.24 18.66 -0.73
CA GLU A 165 -5.16 17.97 -2.02
C GLU A 165 -3.86 17.17 -2.14
N TYR A 166 -3.90 16.10 -2.95
CA TYR A 166 -2.70 15.33 -3.28
C TYR A 166 -1.81 16.03 -4.30
N VAL A 167 -2.42 16.78 -5.20
CA VAL A 167 -1.76 17.59 -6.22
C VAL A 167 -1.80 19.04 -5.79
N GLU A 168 -0.65 19.66 -5.68
CA GLU A 168 -0.52 21.05 -5.30
C GLU A 168 0.57 21.75 -6.10
N SER A 169 0.62 23.09 -6.03
CA SER A 169 1.72 23.84 -6.63
C SER A 169 3.01 23.63 -5.84
N ALA A 170 4.14 23.71 -6.51
CA ALA A 170 5.45 23.74 -5.86
C ALA A 170 5.55 24.92 -4.87
N PHE A 171 4.77 25.98 -5.07
CA PHE A 171 4.63 27.08 -4.11
C PHE A 171 4.22 26.57 -2.72
N TRP A 172 3.09 25.87 -2.61
CA TRP A 172 2.61 25.37 -1.33
C TRP A 172 3.47 24.26 -0.76
N ASN A 173 3.98 23.38 -1.64
CA ASN A 173 4.80 22.25 -1.19
C ASN A 173 6.21 22.67 -0.74
N PHE A 174 6.74 23.81 -1.24
CA PHE A 174 8.13 24.18 -0.98
C PHE A 174 8.33 25.68 -0.70
N ASP A 175 7.85 26.57 -1.58
CA ASP A 175 8.17 28.01 -1.48
C ASP A 175 7.58 28.64 -0.21
N SER A 176 6.34 28.32 0.15
CA SER A 176 5.69 28.78 1.38
C SER A 176 6.42 28.30 2.66
N LEU A 177 7.28 27.29 2.55
CA LEU A 177 8.14 26.75 3.61
C LEU A 177 9.55 27.31 3.54
N PHE A 178 9.78 28.36 2.78
CA PHE A 178 11.10 28.96 2.60
C PHE A 178 12.18 27.98 2.12
N GLN A 179 11.79 26.93 1.41
CA GLN A 179 12.72 25.97 0.84
C GLN A 179 13.18 26.46 -0.52
N PRO A 180 14.51 26.70 -0.76
CA PRO A 180 15.00 27.32 -1.98
C PRO A 180 14.65 26.50 -3.22
N GLN A 181 14.50 27.17 -4.37
CA GLN A 181 14.07 26.52 -5.61
C GLN A 181 15.11 25.58 -6.22
N ASP A 182 16.37 25.70 -5.82
CA ASP A 182 17.48 24.82 -6.18
C ASP A 182 17.78 23.73 -5.13
N HIS A 183 16.89 23.56 -4.14
CA HIS A 183 17.09 22.53 -3.11
C HIS A 183 16.95 21.12 -3.69
N ALA A 184 17.85 20.20 -3.29
CA ALA A 184 17.91 18.83 -3.79
C ALA A 184 16.57 18.05 -3.68
N ALA A 185 15.78 18.29 -2.64
CA ALA A 185 14.47 17.64 -2.47
C ALA A 185 13.44 18.01 -3.57
N ARG A 186 13.66 19.10 -4.31
CA ARG A 186 12.84 19.50 -5.46
C ARG A 186 13.27 18.80 -6.76
N GLU A 187 14.41 18.12 -6.76
CA GLU A 187 14.87 17.44 -7.97
C GLU A 187 13.88 16.34 -8.39
N MET A 188 13.84 16.08 -9.69
CA MET A 188 12.98 15.01 -10.24
C MET A 188 13.29 13.61 -9.70
N GLN A 189 14.37 13.47 -8.94
CA GLN A 189 14.75 12.22 -8.28
C GLN A 189 13.93 11.99 -7.00
N ASP A 190 13.51 13.06 -6.31
CA ASP A 190 12.84 12.98 -5.01
C ASP A 190 11.37 13.39 -5.05
N THR A 191 10.95 14.20 -6.04
CA THR A 191 9.61 14.74 -6.20
C THR A 191 8.94 14.26 -7.50
N PHE A 192 7.65 13.93 -7.44
CA PHE A 192 6.85 13.63 -8.62
C PHE A 192 6.22 14.90 -9.17
N TYR A 193 6.73 15.38 -10.30
CA TYR A 193 6.13 16.46 -11.09
C TYR A 193 5.12 15.89 -12.07
N LEU A 194 3.97 16.53 -12.20
CA LEU A 194 2.91 16.07 -13.07
C LEU A 194 3.10 16.60 -14.50
N LYS A 195 2.60 15.83 -15.46
CA LYS A 195 2.54 16.25 -16.88
C LYS A 195 1.17 16.82 -17.24
N ASN A 196 0.15 16.50 -16.47
CA ASN A 196 -1.21 16.98 -16.65
C ASN A 196 -1.96 16.92 -15.31
N PRO A 197 -2.35 18.08 -14.72
CA PRO A 197 -1.97 19.43 -15.16
C PRO A 197 -0.46 19.67 -14.99
N LEU A 198 0.15 20.48 -15.88
CA LEU A 198 1.56 20.85 -15.78
C LEU A 198 1.80 21.90 -14.69
N THR A 199 0.82 22.78 -14.50
CA THR A 199 0.86 23.89 -13.53
C THR A 199 -0.42 23.95 -12.72
N CYS A 200 -0.31 24.47 -11.50
CA CYS A 200 -1.43 24.82 -10.63
C CYS A 200 -1.56 26.33 -10.49
N ASP A 201 -2.73 26.78 -10.07
CA ASP A 201 -2.93 28.15 -9.67
C ASP A 201 -2.15 28.49 -8.41
N LEU A 202 -1.61 29.70 -8.36
CA LEU A 202 -0.99 30.25 -7.17
C LEU A 202 -2.04 30.93 -6.27
N PRO A 203 -1.72 31.17 -4.97
CA PRO A 203 -2.55 32.02 -4.13
C PRO A 203 -2.59 33.47 -4.65
N ASP A 204 -3.11 34.39 -3.85
CA ASP A 204 -3.18 35.79 -4.25
C ASP A 204 -1.78 36.38 -4.50
N ASP A 205 -1.73 37.38 -5.40
CA ASP A 205 -0.49 38.01 -5.87
C ASP A 205 0.31 38.64 -4.72
N ALA A 206 -0.35 39.08 -3.64
CA ALA A 206 0.33 39.71 -2.52
C ALA A 206 1.15 38.69 -1.73
N LEU A 207 0.58 37.52 -1.48
CA LEU A 207 1.31 36.41 -0.83
C LEU A 207 2.47 35.92 -1.70
N VAL A 208 2.23 35.73 -3.00
CA VAL A 208 3.27 35.29 -3.95
C VAL A 208 4.44 36.26 -3.96
N LYS A 209 4.15 37.57 -4.09
CA LYS A 209 5.17 38.61 -4.09
C LYS A 209 5.97 38.65 -2.78
N LEU A 210 5.30 38.58 -1.64
CA LEU A 210 5.96 38.64 -0.34
C LEU A 210 6.83 37.40 -0.10
N THR A 211 6.38 36.22 -0.55
CA THR A 211 7.16 35.00 -0.51
C THR A 211 8.42 35.12 -1.39
N ALA A 212 8.28 35.62 -2.62
CA ALA A 212 9.40 35.85 -3.52
C ALA A 212 10.44 36.80 -2.89
N GLU A 213 10.01 37.98 -2.40
CA GLU A 213 10.88 38.93 -1.72
C GLU A 213 11.59 38.32 -0.50
N THR A 214 10.88 37.46 0.24
CA THR A 214 11.48 36.74 1.40
C THR A 214 12.55 35.77 0.95
N HIS A 215 12.33 35.01 -0.14
CA HIS A 215 13.34 34.13 -0.71
C HIS A 215 14.56 34.88 -1.23
N GLU A 216 14.36 36.01 -1.92
CA GLU A 216 15.44 36.78 -2.55
C GLU A 216 16.28 37.54 -1.52
N THR A 217 15.62 38.27 -0.61
CA THR A 217 16.28 39.26 0.25
C THR A 217 16.01 39.11 1.73
N GLY A 218 15.10 38.18 2.09
CA GLY A 218 14.63 38.02 3.48
C GLY A 218 13.50 38.97 3.86
N ALA A 219 13.12 39.94 3.03
CA ALA A 219 12.09 40.95 3.30
C ALA A 219 12.24 41.57 4.71
N ASP A 220 11.16 41.59 5.50
CA ASP A 220 11.14 42.10 6.87
C ASP A 220 11.42 41.05 7.97
N THR A 221 11.89 39.87 7.61
CA THR A 221 12.14 38.75 8.54
C THR A 221 13.41 38.88 9.36
N GLY A 222 14.29 39.81 9.00
CA GLY A 222 15.61 39.96 9.59
C GLY A 222 16.68 39.03 9.05
N SER A 223 16.35 38.22 8.05
CA SER A 223 17.29 37.40 7.27
C SER A 223 17.71 38.12 5.97
N ILE A 224 18.69 37.55 5.28
CA ILE A 224 19.12 38.04 3.96
C ILE A 224 18.53 37.24 2.81
N GLY A 225 17.58 36.35 3.08
CA GLY A 225 17.05 35.40 2.10
C GLY A 225 18.08 34.41 1.60
N TRP A 226 17.78 33.77 0.49
CA TRP A 226 18.66 32.82 -0.19
C TRP A 226 19.54 33.48 -1.27
N GLN A 227 19.25 34.74 -1.61
CA GLN A 227 20.04 35.58 -2.55
C GLN A 227 20.09 35.00 -3.99
N TYR A 228 18.97 34.46 -4.48
CA TYR A 228 18.78 34.02 -5.86
C TYR A 228 17.53 34.68 -6.47
N ASP A 229 17.42 34.70 -7.78
CA ASP A 229 16.24 35.20 -8.49
C ASP A 229 15.11 34.15 -8.38
N TRP A 230 14.05 34.49 -7.64
CA TRP A 230 12.92 33.59 -7.49
C TRP A 230 12.07 33.52 -8.76
N SER A 231 11.60 32.31 -9.13
CA SER A 231 10.83 32.07 -10.35
C SER A 231 9.41 31.63 -10.07
N GLU A 232 8.46 32.41 -10.55
CA GLU A 232 7.02 32.08 -10.49
C GLU A 232 6.70 30.82 -11.31
N ASP A 233 7.36 30.59 -12.45
CA ASP A 233 7.14 29.43 -13.29
C ASP A 233 7.52 28.13 -12.56
N ILE A 234 8.55 28.15 -11.72
CA ILE A 234 8.94 27.02 -10.88
C ILE A 234 7.89 26.81 -9.79
N ALA A 235 7.42 27.87 -9.17
CA ALA A 235 6.41 27.82 -8.10
C ALA A 235 5.05 27.30 -8.58
N ARG A 236 4.69 27.54 -9.85
CA ARG A 236 3.45 27.06 -10.47
C ARG A 236 3.47 25.57 -10.82
N GLN A 237 4.62 24.90 -10.85
CA GLN A 237 4.70 23.51 -11.25
C GLN A 237 3.83 22.63 -10.34
N SER A 238 3.08 21.71 -10.98
CA SER A 238 2.24 20.75 -10.25
C SER A 238 3.08 19.59 -9.73
N VAL A 239 2.94 19.31 -8.45
CA VAL A 239 3.62 18.21 -7.77
C VAL A 239 2.63 17.31 -7.03
N LEU A 240 2.96 16.03 -6.86
CA LEU A 240 2.39 15.25 -5.80
C LEU A 240 3.06 15.67 -4.49
N ARG A 241 2.25 16.05 -3.49
CA ARG A 241 2.79 16.55 -2.21
C ARG A 241 3.77 15.57 -1.57
N THR A 242 4.93 16.07 -1.17
CA THR A 242 6.01 15.27 -0.56
C THR A 242 5.89 15.14 0.95
N HIS A 243 5.05 15.96 1.54
CA HIS A 243 4.70 16.03 2.97
C HIS A 243 3.32 16.71 3.13
N THR A 244 2.81 16.74 4.35
CA THR A 244 1.55 17.40 4.67
C THR A 244 1.72 18.84 5.18
N THR A 245 2.96 19.36 5.23
CA THR A 245 3.28 20.69 5.77
C THR A 245 2.70 21.82 4.91
N GLY A 246 2.47 21.58 3.61
CA GLY A 246 1.74 22.53 2.76
C GLY A 246 0.31 22.80 3.25
N ILE A 247 -0.34 21.82 3.90
CA ILE A 247 -1.65 22.02 4.53
C ILE A 247 -1.51 22.98 5.71
N SER A 248 -0.46 22.82 6.52
CA SER A 248 -0.20 23.69 7.67
C SER A 248 0.01 25.14 7.27
N THR A 249 0.73 25.42 6.16
CA THR A 249 0.93 26.81 5.69
C THR A 249 -0.34 27.38 5.08
N LYS A 250 -1.14 26.60 4.36
CA LYS A 250 -2.47 27.02 3.90
C LYS A 250 -3.40 27.37 5.06
N HIS A 251 -3.43 26.51 6.08
CA HIS A 251 -4.25 26.72 7.27
C HIS A 251 -3.83 28.00 8.03
N LEU A 252 -2.52 28.26 8.14
CA LEU A 252 -2.01 29.50 8.74
C LEU A 252 -2.40 30.74 7.92
N PHE A 253 -2.48 30.63 6.61
CA PHE A 253 -2.90 31.72 5.73
C PHE A 253 -4.40 32.02 5.81
N GLU A 254 -5.21 30.99 6.02
CA GLU A 254 -6.68 31.06 5.99
C GLU A 254 -7.31 31.34 7.37
N HIS A 255 -6.55 31.16 8.47
CA HIS A 255 -7.08 31.23 9.82
C HIS A 255 -6.21 32.09 10.75
N GLU A 256 -6.87 32.76 11.68
CA GLU A 256 -6.22 33.58 12.70
C GLU A 256 -5.84 32.74 13.93
N PRO A 257 -4.65 32.96 14.52
CA PRO A 257 -4.30 32.36 15.82
C PRO A 257 -5.27 32.75 16.94
N PRO A 258 -5.51 31.87 17.97
CA PRO A 258 -4.75 30.65 18.24
C PRO A 258 -5.18 29.44 17.41
N ILE A 259 -4.22 28.69 16.88
CA ILE A 259 -4.43 27.55 16.02
C ILE A 259 -3.86 26.28 16.69
N LYS A 260 -4.61 25.20 16.63
CA LYS A 260 -4.18 23.83 16.91
C LYS A 260 -4.76 22.93 15.82
N MET A 261 -3.99 22.57 14.82
CA MET A 261 -4.45 21.71 13.74
C MET A 261 -3.55 20.50 13.57
N PHE A 262 -4.08 19.45 13.00
CA PHE A 262 -3.31 18.32 12.49
C PHE A 262 -3.88 17.84 11.16
N SER A 263 -3.05 17.17 10.39
CA SER A 263 -3.47 16.51 9.15
C SER A 263 -2.92 15.09 9.10
N VAL A 264 -3.70 14.17 8.54
CA VAL A 264 -3.28 12.81 8.25
C VAL A 264 -3.54 12.50 6.79
N GLY A 265 -2.51 12.23 6.03
CA GLY A 265 -2.70 12.00 4.61
C GLY A 265 -1.54 11.29 3.93
N ARG A 266 -1.81 10.83 2.71
CA ARG A 266 -0.78 10.26 1.85
C ARG A 266 0.15 11.33 1.35
N VAL A 267 1.42 10.98 1.29
CA VAL A 267 2.50 11.77 0.71
C VAL A 267 3.28 10.90 -0.28
N PHE A 268 4.00 11.54 -1.20
CA PHE A 268 4.60 10.87 -2.34
C PHE A 268 6.06 11.29 -2.47
N ARG A 269 6.97 10.32 -2.51
CA ARG A 269 8.40 10.56 -2.70
C ARG A 269 8.95 9.57 -3.71
N ARG A 270 9.76 10.04 -4.62
CA ARG A 270 10.36 9.21 -5.67
C ARG A 270 11.62 8.50 -5.14
N GLU A 271 11.45 7.79 -4.05
CA GLU A 271 12.52 7.00 -3.43
C GLU A 271 12.72 5.65 -4.13
N THR A 272 13.88 5.04 -3.91
CA THR A 272 14.13 3.67 -4.36
C THR A 272 13.25 2.72 -3.56
N PHE A 273 12.47 1.93 -4.31
CA PHE A 273 11.53 0.97 -3.74
C PHE A 273 12.27 -0.19 -3.06
N ASP A 274 12.17 -0.29 -1.73
CA ASP A 274 12.77 -1.35 -0.94
C ASP A 274 11.84 -1.80 0.23
N TYR A 275 12.38 -2.55 1.19
CA TYR A 275 11.63 -3.04 2.35
C TYR A 275 11.33 -1.97 3.42
N LYS A 276 11.91 -0.77 3.29
CA LYS A 276 11.70 0.39 4.19
C LYS A 276 11.07 1.60 3.51
N HIS A 277 11.13 1.67 2.17
CA HIS A 277 10.74 2.84 1.41
C HIS A 277 9.70 2.48 0.34
N LEU A 278 8.66 3.29 0.26
CA LEU A 278 7.60 3.23 -0.74
C LEU A 278 7.46 4.58 -1.43
N PRO A 279 7.04 4.61 -2.69
CA PRO A 279 6.78 5.87 -3.40
C PRO A 279 5.58 6.64 -2.85
N GLU A 280 4.70 5.98 -2.10
CA GLU A 280 3.62 6.59 -1.32
C GLU A 280 3.60 6.01 0.08
N PHE A 281 3.30 6.85 1.06
CA PHE A 281 3.10 6.46 2.45
C PHE A 281 2.24 7.51 3.16
N HIS A 282 1.86 7.28 4.42
CA HIS A 282 1.07 8.23 5.19
C HIS A 282 1.95 9.03 6.13
N GLN A 283 1.66 10.32 6.22
CA GLN A 283 2.26 11.22 7.19
C GLN A 283 1.16 11.81 8.06
N VAL A 284 1.44 11.95 9.34
CA VAL A 284 0.70 12.83 10.23
C VAL A 284 1.56 14.05 10.53
N GLU A 285 0.95 15.21 10.55
CA GLU A 285 1.57 16.47 10.92
C GLU A 285 0.67 17.25 11.87
N GLY A 286 1.27 17.94 12.82
CA GLY A 286 0.57 18.82 13.72
C GLY A 286 1.22 20.19 13.79
N LEU A 287 0.39 21.21 13.95
CA LEU A 287 0.74 22.63 14.04
C LEU A 287 0.06 23.25 15.26
N VAL A 288 0.80 24.03 16.03
CA VAL A 288 0.24 24.91 17.05
C VAL A 288 0.82 26.30 16.87
N CYS A 289 -0.05 27.28 16.75
CA CYS A 289 0.34 28.70 16.63
C CYS A 289 -0.42 29.57 17.65
N GLY A 290 0.27 30.48 18.29
CA GLY A 290 -0.36 31.38 19.25
C GLY A 290 0.63 32.13 20.12
N GLU A 291 0.11 33.06 20.90
CA GLU A 291 0.91 33.85 21.85
C GLU A 291 1.55 32.95 22.92
N GLY A 292 2.82 33.17 23.21
CA GLY A 292 3.55 32.46 24.26
C GLY A 292 3.94 31.02 23.92
N ILE A 293 3.68 30.55 22.68
CA ILE A 293 4.13 29.23 22.22
C ILE A 293 5.65 29.18 22.13
N SER A 294 6.24 28.12 22.67
CA SER A 294 7.69 27.97 22.84
C SER A 294 8.15 26.54 22.45
N TYR A 295 9.45 26.36 22.36
CA TYR A 295 10.05 25.04 22.14
C TYR A 295 9.72 24.03 23.24
N GLN A 296 9.57 24.50 24.52
CA GLN A 296 9.10 23.63 25.59
C GLN A 296 7.68 23.09 25.35
N ASN A 297 6.81 23.91 24.76
CA ASN A 297 5.46 23.47 24.39
C ASN A 297 5.53 22.40 23.29
N LEU A 298 6.44 22.56 22.33
CA LEU A 298 6.68 21.53 21.30
C LEU A 298 7.07 20.18 21.96
N LEU A 299 8.09 20.19 22.79
CA LEU A 299 8.55 18.97 23.48
C LEU A 299 7.46 18.37 24.38
N GLY A 300 6.69 19.21 25.07
CA GLY A 300 5.56 18.78 25.91
C GLY A 300 4.45 18.13 25.11
N THR A 301 4.07 18.72 23.97
CA THR A 301 3.06 18.19 23.06
C THR A 301 3.47 16.83 22.50
N LEU A 302 4.70 16.70 22.03
CA LEU A 302 5.23 15.44 21.51
C LEU A 302 5.35 14.36 22.59
N LYS A 303 5.81 14.71 23.81
CA LYS A 303 5.84 13.76 24.93
C LYS A 303 4.45 13.21 25.25
N GLU A 304 3.45 14.07 25.32
CA GLU A 304 2.08 13.64 25.58
C GLU A 304 1.53 12.77 24.45
N PHE A 305 1.79 13.13 23.19
CA PHE A 305 1.39 12.35 22.02
C PHE A 305 2.01 10.95 22.04
N TYR A 306 3.34 10.84 22.16
CA TYR A 306 4.01 9.52 22.17
C TYR A 306 3.63 8.68 23.40
N LYS A 307 3.42 9.32 24.56
CA LYS A 307 2.92 8.65 25.76
C LYS A 307 1.54 8.02 25.53
N LYS A 308 0.64 8.73 24.84
CA LYS A 308 -0.69 8.21 24.49
C LYS A 308 -0.61 7.05 23.48
N LEU A 309 0.40 7.02 22.62
CA LEU A 309 0.73 5.89 21.75
C LEU A 309 1.43 4.74 22.49
N GLY A 310 1.80 4.92 23.78
CA GLY A 310 2.48 3.91 24.57
C GLY A 310 4.00 3.88 24.43
N PHE A 311 4.64 4.96 23.98
CA PHE A 311 6.09 5.02 23.79
C PHE A 311 6.77 6.01 24.73
N GLU A 312 7.98 5.66 25.17
CA GLU A 312 8.94 6.59 25.72
C GLU A 312 9.66 7.32 24.59
N VAL A 313 9.77 8.65 24.67
CA VAL A 313 10.37 9.49 23.63
C VAL A 313 11.54 10.29 24.19
N ARG A 314 12.61 10.41 23.42
CA ARG A 314 13.67 11.40 23.58
C ARG A 314 13.80 12.26 22.33
N PHE A 315 14.46 13.40 22.50
CA PHE A 315 14.64 14.38 21.42
C PHE A 315 16.12 14.59 21.14
N ARG A 316 16.45 14.66 19.87
CA ARG A 316 17.80 14.94 19.37
C ARG A 316 17.77 16.17 18.49
N PRO A 317 18.76 17.10 18.59
CA PRO A 317 18.86 18.22 17.65
C PRO A 317 18.92 17.73 16.20
N ALA A 318 18.21 18.46 15.33
CA ALA A 318 18.13 18.17 13.89
C ALA A 318 18.19 19.47 13.08
N TYR A 319 18.10 19.38 11.78
CA TYR A 319 18.01 20.50 10.87
C TYR A 319 16.91 20.27 9.81
N PHE A 320 16.03 21.28 9.69
CA PHE A 320 15.08 21.37 8.59
C PHE A 320 15.10 22.81 8.05
N PRO A 321 14.97 23.03 6.72
CA PRO A 321 15.12 24.37 6.13
C PRO A 321 14.08 25.38 6.61
N TYR A 322 12.90 24.94 7.02
CA TYR A 322 11.74 25.76 7.42
C TYR A 322 11.56 25.92 8.93
N THR A 323 12.41 25.31 9.74
CA THR A 323 12.35 25.42 11.22
C THR A 323 13.65 25.90 11.83
N TYR A 324 13.55 26.49 13.00
CA TYR A 324 14.65 26.68 13.94
C TYR A 324 14.36 25.91 15.22
N LEU A 325 15.38 25.67 16.05
CA LEU A 325 15.27 24.73 17.16
C LEU A 325 14.67 23.38 16.72
N SER A 326 15.18 22.92 15.58
CA SER A 326 14.71 21.68 14.98
C SER A 326 15.14 20.47 15.81
N THR A 327 14.27 19.47 15.90
CA THR A 327 14.52 18.25 16.67
C THR A 327 13.93 17.03 15.96
N GLU A 328 14.55 15.89 16.18
CA GLU A 328 14.02 14.56 15.84
C GLU A 328 13.50 13.87 17.09
N SER A 329 12.35 13.21 16.95
CA SER A 329 11.74 12.37 17.98
C SER A 329 12.20 10.93 17.79
N GLU A 330 12.80 10.34 18.81
CA GLU A 330 13.22 8.94 18.83
C GLU A 330 12.48 8.20 19.95
N ILE A 331 11.97 7.01 19.64
CA ILE A 331 11.36 6.10 20.62
C ILE A 331 12.33 4.95 20.95
N TYR A 332 12.26 4.46 22.16
CA TYR A 332 13.04 3.29 22.57
C TYR A 332 12.27 2.00 22.28
N LEU A 333 12.90 1.05 21.63
CA LEU A 333 12.36 -0.27 21.41
C LEU A 333 13.13 -1.29 22.25
N GLU A 334 12.49 -1.83 23.28
CA GLU A 334 13.10 -2.81 24.18
C GLU A 334 13.60 -4.06 23.46
N GLU A 335 12.81 -4.58 22.52
CA GLU A 335 13.15 -5.77 21.72
C GLU A 335 14.44 -5.61 20.91
N LYS A 336 14.74 -4.37 20.47
CA LYS A 336 15.95 -4.03 19.69
C LYS A 336 17.06 -3.43 20.54
N GLY A 337 16.76 -3.06 21.79
CA GLY A 337 17.70 -2.38 22.66
C GLY A 337 18.22 -1.06 22.10
N SER A 338 17.43 -0.36 21.26
CA SER A 338 17.87 0.80 20.50
C SER A 338 16.79 1.86 20.34
N TRP A 339 17.24 3.10 20.15
CA TRP A 339 16.40 4.24 19.81
C TRP A 339 16.16 4.28 18.30
N ILE A 340 14.92 4.52 17.90
CA ILE A 340 14.50 4.61 16.49
C ILE A 340 13.83 5.95 16.28
N GLU A 341 14.30 6.69 15.28
CA GLU A 341 13.69 7.92 14.81
C GLU A 341 12.29 7.65 14.22
N LEU A 342 11.31 8.46 14.62
CA LEU A 342 9.95 8.42 14.07
C LEU A 342 9.54 9.68 13.33
N GLY A 343 10.04 10.86 13.72
CA GLY A 343 9.61 12.08 13.08
C GLY A 343 10.44 13.29 13.44
N GLY A 344 10.27 14.34 12.64
CA GLY A 344 10.91 15.65 12.83
C GLY A 344 9.96 16.69 13.38
N ALA A 345 10.50 17.69 14.06
CA ALA A 345 9.75 18.78 14.65
C ALA A 345 10.61 20.05 14.78
N GLY A 346 9.97 21.20 14.95
CA GLY A 346 10.67 22.46 15.19
C GLY A 346 9.73 23.66 15.32
N MET A 347 10.29 24.80 15.55
CA MET A 347 9.57 26.07 15.48
C MET A 347 9.68 26.62 14.07
N PHE A 348 8.56 27.06 13.46
CA PHE A 348 8.62 27.69 12.14
C PHE A 348 9.44 28.98 12.19
N ARG A 349 10.24 29.16 11.16
CA ARG A 349 11.07 30.35 10.98
C ARG A 349 10.21 31.59 10.65
N PRO A 350 10.69 32.81 10.99
CA PRO A 350 10.02 34.05 10.58
C PRO A 350 9.78 34.12 9.05
N GLU A 351 10.69 33.56 8.24
CA GLU A 351 10.61 33.53 6.78
C GLU A 351 9.44 32.67 6.27
N VAL A 352 8.92 31.73 7.08
CA VAL A 352 7.69 30.97 6.80
C VAL A 352 6.47 31.75 7.27
N LEU A 353 6.51 32.31 8.49
CA LEU A 353 5.35 32.90 9.15
C LEU A 353 4.98 34.30 8.63
N LYS A 354 5.97 35.15 8.41
CA LYS A 354 5.76 36.56 8.03
C LYS A 354 5.01 36.70 6.70
N PRO A 355 5.39 36.00 5.62
CA PRO A 355 4.63 36.05 4.36
C PRO A 355 3.17 35.66 4.52
N LEU A 356 2.85 34.74 5.43
CA LEU A 356 1.51 34.29 5.75
C LEU A 356 0.73 35.28 6.66
N GLY A 357 1.34 36.42 7.03
CA GLY A 357 0.73 37.41 7.94
C GLY A 357 0.78 37.03 9.42
N ILE A 358 1.50 35.98 9.78
CA ILE A 358 1.57 35.46 11.16
C ILE A 358 2.74 36.10 11.91
N ASN A 359 2.43 36.72 13.04
CA ASN A 359 3.42 37.32 13.93
C ASN A 359 3.66 36.53 15.21
N GLN A 360 2.79 35.57 15.51
CA GLN A 360 2.91 34.67 16.66
C GLN A 360 3.84 33.51 16.36
N PRO A 361 4.53 32.97 17.38
CA PRO A 361 5.32 31.77 17.18
C PRO A 361 4.45 30.54 16.85
N ALA A 362 4.96 29.70 15.99
CA ALA A 362 4.32 28.45 15.64
C ALA A 362 5.30 27.26 15.74
N LEU A 363 4.83 26.17 16.29
CA LEU A 363 5.52 24.89 16.31
C LEU A 363 4.87 23.92 15.33
N ALA A 364 5.69 23.08 14.70
CA ALA A 364 5.22 22.03 13.81
C ALA A 364 5.98 20.71 14.05
N PHE A 365 5.32 19.60 13.77
CA PHE A 365 5.91 18.28 13.86
C PHE A 365 5.26 17.33 12.87
N GLY A 366 6.04 16.38 12.36
CA GLY A 366 5.55 15.40 11.41
C GLY A 366 6.22 14.05 11.57
N MET A 367 5.48 12.96 11.28
CA MET A 367 6.00 11.60 11.30
C MET A 367 5.34 10.71 10.25
N GLY A 368 6.10 9.72 9.75
CA GLY A 368 5.59 8.65 8.90
C GLY A 368 4.83 7.59 9.72
N ILE A 369 3.60 7.27 9.30
CA ILE A 369 2.71 6.35 10.04
C ILE A 369 3.12 4.90 9.85
N GLU A 370 3.61 4.53 8.67
CA GLU A 370 3.98 3.14 8.35
C GLU A 370 5.09 2.61 9.25
N ARG A 371 6.06 3.46 9.62
CA ARG A 371 7.12 3.05 10.54
C ARG A 371 6.56 2.67 11.92
N LEU A 372 5.58 3.44 12.41
CA LEU A 372 4.85 3.10 13.63
C LEU A 372 4.07 1.80 13.47
N ALA A 373 3.40 1.60 12.33
CA ALA A 373 2.68 0.36 12.03
C ALA A 373 3.60 -0.86 11.99
N MET A 374 4.77 -0.73 11.34
CA MET A 374 5.78 -1.81 11.31
C MET A 374 6.24 -2.21 12.72
N ILE A 375 6.45 -1.23 13.59
CA ILE A 375 6.85 -1.47 14.98
C ILE A 375 5.72 -2.17 15.74
N ARG A 376 4.49 -1.63 15.68
CA ARG A 376 3.35 -2.15 16.44
C ARG A 376 2.92 -3.55 16.02
N TYR A 377 3.00 -3.86 14.74
CA TYR A 377 2.56 -5.14 14.17
C TYR A 377 3.71 -6.11 13.86
N ASP A 378 4.95 -5.77 14.24
CA ASP A 378 6.14 -6.57 13.99
C ASP A 378 6.29 -6.95 12.50
N VAL A 379 6.21 -5.93 11.65
CA VAL A 379 6.31 -6.05 10.19
C VAL A 379 7.70 -5.63 9.75
N GLU A 380 8.49 -6.54 9.20
CA GLU A 380 9.84 -6.24 8.74
C GLU A 380 9.90 -5.55 7.37
N ASP A 381 8.87 -5.73 6.57
CA ASP A 381 8.77 -5.23 5.19
C ASP A 381 7.54 -4.35 5.05
N ILE A 382 7.74 -3.04 4.85
CA ILE A 382 6.68 -2.03 4.70
C ILE A 382 5.65 -2.41 3.61
N ARG A 383 6.08 -3.16 2.57
CA ARG A 383 5.23 -3.60 1.47
C ARG A 383 4.09 -4.52 1.92
N MET A 384 4.25 -5.18 3.07
CA MET A 384 3.19 -6.03 3.65
C MET A 384 1.93 -5.24 3.98
N LEU A 385 2.09 -3.98 4.43
CA LEU A 385 0.98 -3.07 4.73
C LEU A 385 0.15 -2.70 3.49
N TYR A 386 0.67 -2.89 2.29
CA TYR A 386 0.05 -2.49 1.02
C TYR A 386 -0.33 -3.67 0.11
N LYS A 387 0.28 -4.84 0.31
CA LYS A 387 -0.03 -6.04 -0.49
C LYS A 387 -1.42 -6.59 -0.28
N SER A 388 -2.07 -6.26 0.84
CA SER A 388 -3.40 -6.74 1.20
C SER A 388 -3.52 -8.27 1.14
N ASP A 389 -2.47 -9.00 1.56
CA ASP A 389 -2.49 -10.45 1.64
C ASP A 389 -3.56 -10.91 2.63
N ILE A 390 -4.53 -11.67 2.15
CA ILE A 390 -5.71 -12.06 2.93
C ILE A 390 -5.32 -12.94 4.13
N LYS A 391 -4.32 -13.81 3.98
CA LYS A 391 -3.87 -14.66 5.06
C LYS A 391 -3.25 -13.81 6.17
N TRP A 392 -2.33 -12.92 5.81
CA TRP A 392 -1.72 -12.00 6.77
C TRP A 392 -2.76 -11.11 7.45
N LEU A 393 -3.71 -10.52 6.68
CA LEU A 393 -4.77 -9.67 7.25
C LEU A 393 -5.68 -10.43 8.23
N ARG A 394 -5.88 -11.73 8.06
CA ARG A 394 -6.65 -12.56 9.00
C ARG A 394 -5.87 -12.87 10.27
N GLU A 395 -4.58 -13.15 10.14
CA GLU A 395 -3.69 -13.61 11.22
C GLU A 395 -3.14 -12.43 12.06
N VAL A 396 -2.91 -11.25 11.46
CA VAL A 396 -2.39 -10.10 12.19
C VAL A 396 -3.34 -9.73 13.35
N PRO A 397 -2.84 -9.55 14.58
CA PRO A 397 -3.69 -9.22 15.73
C PRO A 397 -4.32 -7.83 15.57
N ILE A 398 -5.52 -7.64 16.12
CA ILE A 398 -6.24 -6.35 16.12
C ILE A 398 -5.51 -5.34 17.01
N ASP A 399 -5.03 -5.79 18.14
CA ASP A 399 -4.27 -4.96 19.07
C ASP A 399 -3.05 -5.75 19.56
N ARG A 400 -1.88 -5.26 19.22
CA ARG A 400 -0.67 -5.55 19.99
C ARG A 400 -0.40 -4.31 20.83
N GLY A 401 -1.09 -4.23 21.98
CA GLY A 401 -0.73 -3.22 22.97
C GLY A 401 0.80 -3.21 23.10
N VAL A 402 1.40 -2.05 22.97
CA VAL A 402 2.83 -1.91 23.23
C VAL A 402 3.02 -2.43 24.65
N ARG A 403 3.72 -3.55 24.79
CA ARG A 403 4.12 -4.02 26.10
C ARG A 403 5.12 -2.98 26.62
N LEU A 404 4.63 -2.12 27.52
CA LEU A 404 5.46 -1.21 28.30
C LEU A 404 6.39 -2.01 29.19
#